data_af1ea69de7b6f42985358d61ebdf69dc
#
_entry.id   af1ea69de7b6f42985358d61ebdf69dc
#
_cell.length_a   1.000
_cell.length_b   1.000
_cell.length_c   1.000
_cell.angle_alpha   90.00
_cell.angle_beta   90.00
_cell.angle_gamma   90.00
#
_symmetry.space_group_name_H-M   'P 1'
#
loop_
_entity.id
_entity.type
_entity.pdbx_description
1 polymer ?
#
loop_
_entity_poly.entity_id
_entity_poly.type
_entity_poly.pdbx_seq_one_letter_code
_entity_poly.pdbx_strand_id
1 'polypeptide(L)'
;MNKISIRFYNDREVRAIWSEDDCRWFYSATDVVRAINNENDYVKAGNYWRWLKKKLAAQGVQPVSDTHEFKLVGPDGKKRVADVMDDNGVLLLAKHYPNNRANEFLDWFTYSDNTIDGQSKKKAYDLFESGLLNKLEPGSIKCLQQIHGYIFGGLYEFAGQIRTKNISKGGFTFANCLYFPTILHNIEMMPETTFDEIVSKYVEMNVAHPFMEGNGRSTRIWLDLM
;
A
#
# COMPACT_ATOMS: atom_id res chain seq x y z
N MET A 1 -0.26 1.99 -19.08
CA MET A 1 0.48 0.69 -19.21
C MET A 1 0.81 0.25 -17.79
N ASN A 2 0.34 -0.91 -17.37
CA ASN A 2 0.57 -1.36 -15.99
C ASN A 2 2.07 -1.53 -15.73
N LYS A 3 2.60 -0.87 -14.70
CA LYS A 3 4.00 -1.05 -14.28
C LYS A 3 4.13 -2.44 -13.64
N ILE A 4 5.15 -3.20 -14.02
CA ILE A 4 5.46 -4.51 -13.42
C ILE A 4 6.75 -4.35 -12.64
N SER A 5 6.75 -4.81 -11.40
CA SER A 5 7.92 -4.93 -10.53
C SER A 5 8.18 -6.40 -10.23
N ILE A 6 9.44 -6.79 -10.17
CA ILE A 6 9.85 -8.12 -9.76
C ILE A 6 10.61 -7.98 -8.45
N ARG A 7 10.15 -8.69 -7.42
CA ARG A 7 10.79 -8.75 -6.11
C ARG A 7 11.34 -10.16 -5.91
N PHE A 8 12.35 -10.30 -5.08
CA PHE A 8 12.99 -11.59 -4.83
C PHE A 8 12.92 -11.96 -3.36
N TYR A 9 12.38 -13.13 -3.09
CA TYR A 9 12.46 -13.80 -1.79
C TYR A 9 13.11 -15.16 -1.95
N ASN A 10 14.26 -15.39 -1.27
CA ASN A 10 15.06 -16.63 -1.40
C ASN A 10 15.28 -17.02 -2.87
N ASP A 11 15.74 -16.07 -3.68
CA ASP A 11 15.96 -16.19 -5.14
C ASP A 11 14.71 -16.58 -5.96
N ARG A 12 13.53 -16.42 -5.40
CA ARG A 12 12.25 -16.61 -6.10
C ARG A 12 11.63 -15.27 -6.46
N GLU A 13 11.32 -15.13 -7.73
CA GLU A 13 10.62 -13.95 -8.23
C GLU A 13 9.18 -13.90 -7.72
N VAL A 14 8.79 -12.76 -7.20
CA VAL A 14 7.42 -12.39 -6.86
C VAL A 14 7.06 -11.18 -7.72
N ARG A 15 6.27 -11.41 -8.75
CA ARG A 15 5.83 -10.35 -9.65
C ARG A 15 4.71 -9.54 -9.02
N ALA A 16 4.86 -8.23 -9.08
CA ALA A 16 3.88 -7.26 -8.64
C ALA A 16 3.46 -6.37 -9.81
N ILE A 17 2.18 -6.03 -9.89
CA ILE A 17 1.58 -5.18 -10.91
C ILE A 17 0.99 -3.96 -10.22
N TRP A 18 1.35 -2.77 -10.69
CA TRP A 18 0.75 -1.54 -10.20
C TRP A 18 -0.60 -1.29 -10.88
N SER A 19 -1.64 -1.11 -10.08
CA SER A 19 -2.94 -0.59 -10.55
C SER A 19 -2.95 0.92 -10.40
N GLU A 20 -3.08 1.63 -11.52
CA GLU A 20 -3.21 3.09 -11.49
C GLU A 20 -4.58 3.53 -10.95
N ASP A 21 -5.61 2.70 -11.13
CA ASP A 21 -6.96 2.99 -10.69
C ASP A 21 -7.10 2.89 -9.16
N ASP A 22 -6.43 1.90 -8.55
CA ASP A 22 -6.46 1.67 -7.09
C ASP A 22 -5.26 2.27 -6.38
N CYS A 23 -4.25 2.74 -7.11
CA CYS A 23 -3.00 3.26 -6.58
C CYS A 23 -2.32 2.31 -5.60
N ARG A 24 -2.23 1.02 -5.97
CA ARG A 24 -1.59 -0.03 -5.17
C ARG A 24 -0.98 -1.14 -6.01
N TRP A 25 -0.11 -1.90 -5.37
CA TRP A 25 0.48 -3.09 -5.95
C TRP A 25 -0.41 -4.32 -5.75
N PHE A 26 -0.44 -5.17 -6.77
CA PHE A 26 -1.07 -6.50 -6.73
C PHE A 26 -0.01 -7.55 -7.05
N TYR A 27 0.09 -8.55 -6.21
CA TYR A 27 1.08 -9.62 -6.28
C TYR A 27 0.49 -10.88 -6.87
N SER A 28 1.24 -11.56 -7.73
CA SER A 28 0.85 -12.87 -8.25
C SER A 28 0.73 -13.89 -7.12
N ALA A 29 -0.45 -14.43 -6.91
CA ALA A 29 -0.71 -15.43 -5.88
C ALA A 29 0.16 -16.69 -6.04
N THR A 30 0.36 -17.16 -7.28
CA THR A 30 1.23 -18.30 -7.57
C THR A 30 2.67 -18.00 -7.23
N ASP A 31 3.17 -16.79 -7.50
CA ASP A 31 4.54 -16.41 -7.18
C ASP A 31 4.76 -16.30 -5.67
N VAL A 32 3.81 -15.72 -4.94
CA VAL A 32 3.84 -15.66 -3.47
C VAL A 32 3.92 -17.06 -2.88
N VAL A 33 3.06 -17.98 -3.31
CA VAL A 33 3.06 -19.37 -2.84
C VAL A 33 4.35 -20.09 -3.21
N ARG A 34 4.88 -19.85 -4.43
CA ARG A 34 6.16 -20.39 -4.89
C ARG A 34 7.31 -19.93 -4.00
N ALA A 35 7.32 -18.66 -3.65
CA ALA A 35 8.32 -18.07 -2.77
C ALA A 35 8.24 -18.64 -1.34
N ILE A 36 7.06 -18.69 -0.72
CA ILE A 36 6.85 -19.26 0.62
C ILE A 36 7.30 -20.71 0.69
N ASN A 37 6.97 -21.53 -0.33
CA ASN A 37 7.33 -22.95 -0.36
C ASN A 37 8.77 -23.22 -0.82
N ASN A 38 9.50 -22.20 -1.24
CA ASN A 38 10.81 -22.32 -1.88
C ASN A 38 10.79 -23.32 -3.07
N GLU A 39 9.71 -23.28 -3.87
CA GLU A 39 9.49 -24.24 -4.97
C GLU A 39 10.09 -23.68 -6.28
N ASN A 40 10.82 -24.52 -7.00
CA ASN A 40 11.40 -24.16 -8.29
C ASN A 40 10.40 -24.35 -9.43
N ASP A 41 9.56 -25.36 -9.34
CA ASP A 41 8.61 -25.74 -10.39
C ASP A 41 7.36 -24.88 -10.31
N TYR A 42 7.17 -24.05 -11.34
CA TYR A 42 6.02 -23.15 -11.45
C TYR A 42 4.68 -23.90 -11.56
N VAL A 43 4.67 -25.08 -12.19
CA VAL A 43 3.46 -25.90 -12.33
C VAL A 43 3.04 -26.47 -10.97
N LYS A 44 4.00 -26.95 -10.19
CA LYS A 44 3.75 -27.42 -8.82
C LYS A 44 3.23 -26.29 -7.93
N ALA A 45 3.83 -25.10 -8.00
CA ALA A 45 3.37 -23.95 -7.27
C ALA A 45 1.93 -23.56 -7.66
N GLY A 46 1.60 -23.57 -8.95
CA GLY A 46 0.25 -23.30 -9.44
C GLY A 46 -0.77 -24.36 -9.00
N ASN A 47 -0.39 -25.64 -8.95
CA ASN A 47 -1.25 -26.72 -8.43
C ASN A 47 -1.49 -26.55 -6.93
N TYR A 48 -0.45 -26.24 -6.17
CA TYR A 48 -0.56 -25.97 -4.74
C TYR A 48 -1.44 -24.74 -4.46
N TRP A 49 -1.27 -23.65 -5.22
CA TRP A 49 -2.12 -22.48 -5.12
C TRP A 49 -3.59 -22.82 -5.33
N ARG A 50 -3.93 -23.56 -6.38
CA ARG A 50 -5.33 -23.97 -6.66
C ARG A 50 -5.95 -24.80 -5.51
N TRP A 51 -5.19 -25.69 -4.92
CA TRP A 51 -5.63 -26.44 -3.74
C TRP A 51 -5.81 -25.53 -2.52
N LEU A 52 -4.82 -24.65 -2.25
CA LEU A 52 -4.84 -23.72 -1.12
C LEU A 52 -6.01 -22.72 -1.24
N LYS A 53 -6.24 -22.16 -2.41
CA LYS A 53 -7.37 -21.27 -2.70
C LYS A 53 -8.71 -21.90 -2.33
N LYS A 54 -8.93 -23.16 -2.73
CA LYS A 54 -10.15 -23.91 -2.36
C LYS A 54 -10.26 -24.14 -0.85
N LYS A 55 -9.17 -24.48 -0.20
CA LYS A 55 -9.14 -24.70 1.26
C LYS A 55 -9.46 -23.41 2.02
N LEU A 56 -8.88 -22.28 1.63
CA LEU A 56 -9.13 -20.98 2.23
C LEU A 56 -10.58 -20.54 2.01
N ALA A 57 -11.10 -20.69 0.81
CA ALA A 57 -12.50 -20.38 0.51
C ALA A 57 -13.49 -21.19 1.37
N ALA A 58 -13.20 -22.46 1.65
CA ALA A 58 -14.00 -23.29 2.55
C ALA A 58 -13.97 -22.79 4.01
N GLN A 59 -12.98 -21.99 4.38
CA GLN A 59 -12.85 -21.35 5.69
C GLN A 59 -13.39 -19.90 5.70
N GLY A 60 -13.98 -19.43 4.60
CA GLY A 60 -14.44 -18.05 4.45
C GLY A 60 -13.31 -17.03 4.27
N VAL A 61 -12.09 -17.48 3.93
CA VAL A 61 -10.91 -16.64 3.75
C VAL A 61 -10.66 -16.40 2.27
N GLN A 62 -10.71 -15.14 1.83
CA GLN A 62 -10.55 -14.73 0.44
C GLN A 62 -9.40 -13.72 0.30
N PRO A 63 -8.15 -14.19 0.09
CA PRO A 63 -7.00 -13.29 -0.05
C PRO A 63 -6.87 -12.66 -1.43
N VAL A 64 -7.59 -13.20 -2.43
CA VAL A 64 -7.49 -12.78 -3.84
C VAL A 64 -8.46 -11.65 -4.13
N SER A 65 -8.05 -10.68 -4.94
CA SER A 65 -8.93 -9.65 -5.46
C SER A 65 -9.89 -10.23 -6.50
N ASP A 66 -11.18 -10.11 -6.28
CA ASP A 66 -12.22 -10.51 -7.23
C ASP A 66 -12.47 -9.44 -8.32
N THR A 67 -11.92 -8.25 -8.14
CA THR A 67 -12.22 -7.10 -9.00
C THR A 67 -11.16 -6.84 -10.07
N HIS A 68 -10.02 -7.55 -10.03
CA HIS A 68 -8.89 -7.28 -10.91
C HIS A 68 -8.46 -8.53 -11.69
N GLU A 69 -8.54 -8.41 -13.00
CA GLU A 69 -7.99 -9.38 -13.94
C GLU A 69 -6.67 -8.87 -14.53
N PHE A 70 -5.55 -9.29 -13.98
CA PHE A 70 -4.24 -9.01 -14.56
C PHE A 70 -3.72 -10.20 -15.36
N LYS A 71 -3.12 -9.89 -16.53
CA LYS A 71 -2.49 -10.90 -17.38
C LYS A 71 -0.99 -10.90 -17.15
N LEU A 72 -0.47 -12.00 -16.66
CA LEU A 72 0.97 -12.24 -16.49
C LEU A 72 1.48 -13.24 -17.54
N VAL A 73 2.75 -13.07 -17.91
CA VAL A 73 3.45 -13.99 -18.80
C VAL A 73 3.83 -15.24 -18.02
N GLY A 74 3.38 -16.41 -18.47
CA GLY A 74 3.77 -17.69 -17.91
C GLY A 74 5.18 -18.12 -18.33
N PRO A 75 5.74 -19.23 -17.75
CA PRO A 75 7.05 -19.76 -18.13
C PRO A 75 7.14 -20.17 -19.61
N ASP A 76 6.01 -20.44 -20.24
CA ASP A 76 5.89 -20.78 -21.67
C ASP A 76 5.74 -19.55 -22.59
N GLY A 77 5.93 -18.33 -22.06
CA GLY A 77 5.84 -17.07 -22.78
C GLY A 77 4.41 -16.61 -23.09
N LYS A 78 3.38 -17.37 -22.69
CA LYS A 78 1.99 -17.00 -22.96
C LYS A 78 1.41 -16.13 -21.84
N LYS A 79 0.68 -15.08 -22.21
CA LYS A 79 -0.06 -14.24 -21.26
C LYS A 79 -1.34 -14.95 -20.81
N ARG A 80 -1.54 -15.06 -19.50
CA ARG A 80 -2.75 -15.63 -18.88
C ARG A 80 -3.24 -14.74 -17.74
N VAL A 81 -4.53 -14.77 -17.52
CA VAL A 81 -5.12 -14.18 -16.31
C VAL A 81 -4.52 -14.86 -15.08
N ALA A 82 -4.06 -14.08 -14.14
CA ALA A 82 -3.46 -14.54 -12.91
C ALA A 82 -4.29 -14.09 -11.70
N ASP A 83 -4.45 -14.98 -10.74
CA ASP A 83 -4.94 -14.59 -9.43
C ASP A 83 -3.93 -13.63 -8.79
N VAL A 84 -4.41 -12.48 -8.34
CA VAL A 84 -3.59 -11.46 -7.70
C VAL A 84 -4.17 -11.05 -6.36
N MET A 85 -3.34 -10.54 -5.47
CA MET A 85 -3.72 -10.04 -4.15
C MET A 85 -2.94 -8.78 -3.83
N ASP A 86 -3.57 -7.85 -3.13
CA ASP A 86 -2.91 -6.66 -2.60
C ASP A 86 -2.11 -7.01 -1.32
N ASP A 87 -1.49 -6.00 -0.69
CA ASP A 87 -0.72 -6.19 0.53
C ASP A 87 -1.55 -6.88 1.64
N ASN A 88 -2.81 -6.50 1.80
CA ASN A 88 -3.70 -7.11 2.78
C ASN A 88 -4.01 -8.57 2.44
N GLY A 89 -4.19 -8.89 1.17
CA GLY A 89 -4.37 -10.25 0.68
C GLY A 89 -3.14 -11.12 0.95
N VAL A 90 -1.94 -10.59 0.75
CA VAL A 90 -0.68 -11.29 1.09
C VAL A 90 -0.58 -11.56 2.59
N LEU A 91 -0.88 -10.57 3.43
CA LEU A 91 -0.91 -10.72 4.89
C LEU A 91 -1.95 -11.76 5.33
N LEU A 92 -3.14 -11.71 4.74
CA LEU A 92 -4.23 -12.64 5.03
C LEU A 92 -3.84 -14.08 4.63
N LEU A 93 -3.25 -14.25 3.44
CA LEU A 93 -2.75 -15.55 2.99
C LEU A 93 -1.69 -16.11 3.96
N ALA A 94 -0.70 -15.30 4.33
CA ALA A 94 0.38 -15.73 5.21
C ALA A 94 -0.14 -16.15 6.60
N LYS A 95 -1.11 -15.39 7.16
CA LYS A 95 -1.74 -15.70 8.44
C LYS A 95 -2.49 -17.04 8.45
N HIS A 96 -3.07 -17.43 7.33
CA HIS A 96 -3.82 -18.69 7.19
C HIS A 96 -3.05 -19.78 6.44
N TYR A 97 -1.74 -19.59 6.26
CA TYR A 97 -0.90 -20.56 5.58
C TYR A 97 -0.76 -21.84 6.41
N PRO A 98 -0.77 -23.04 5.79
CA PRO A 98 -0.81 -24.32 6.52
C PRO A 98 0.45 -24.64 7.35
N ASN A 99 1.55 -23.90 7.17
CA ASN A 99 2.81 -24.13 7.87
C ASN A 99 3.53 -22.83 8.22
N ASN A 100 4.55 -22.90 9.08
CA ASN A 100 5.29 -21.75 9.60
C ASN A 100 6.21 -21.06 8.58
N ARG A 101 6.38 -21.61 7.37
CA ARG A 101 7.24 -20.99 6.33
C ARG A 101 6.73 -19.61 5.91
N ALA A 102 5.42 -19.37 6.04
CA ALA A 102 4.84 -18.08 5.76
C ALA A 102 5.28 -16.98 6.72
N ASN A 103 5.74 -17.31 7.94
CA ASN A 103 6.17 -16.30 8.92
C ASN A 103 7.45 -15.59 8.44
N GLU A 104 8.46 -16.33 7.98
CA GLU A 104 9.68 -15.75 7.43
C GLU A 104 9.41 -14.92 6.17
N PHE A 105 8.51 -15.43 5.30
CA PHE A 105 8.07 -14.67 4.13
C PHE A 105 7.31 -13.39 4.56
N LEU A 106 6.48 -13.47 5.59
CA LEU A 106 5.75 -12.34 6.12
C LEU A 106 6.68 -11.26 6.68
N ASP A 107 7.70 -11.69 7.44
CA ASP A 107 8.73 -10.81 7.97
C ASP A 107 9.47 -10.09 6.83
N TRP A 108 9.90 -10.84 5.81
CA TRP A 108 10.49 -10.25 4.61
C TRP A 108 9.52 -9.29 3.90
N PHE A 109 8.27 -9.68 3.71
CA PHE A 109 7.28 -8.88 2.99
C PHE A 109 6.95 -7.58 3.72
N THR A 110 6.80 -7.66 5.04
CA THR A 110 6.41 -6.52 5.89
C THR A 110 7.59 -5.60 6.21
N TYR A 111 8.78 -6.18 6.44
CA TYR A 111 9.97 -5.45 6.90
C TYR A 111 11.06 -5.33 5.82
N SER A 112 10.86 -5.92 4.65
CA SER A 112 11.82 -5.83 3.56
C SER A 112 11.98 -4.38 3.10
N ASP A 113 13.21 -3.91 3.05
CA ASP A 113 13.59 -2.62 2.46
C ASP A 113 13.16 -2.49 0.99
N ASN A 114 12.79 -3.59 0.36
CA ASN A 114 12.37 -3.65 -1.04
C ASN A 114 10.85 -3.43 -1.25
N THR A 115 10.05 -3.40 -0.17
CA THR A 115 8.63 -3.05 -0.28
C THR A 115 8.44 -1.56 -0.08
N ILE A 116 7.43 -0.97 -0.74
CA ILE A 116 7.08 0.44 -0.51
C ILE A 116 6.72 0.66 0.96
N ASP A 117 6.06 -0.32 1.59
CA ASP A 117 5.70 -0.23 3.01
C ASP A 117 6.95 -0.24 3.90
N GLY A 118 7.87 -1.17 3.70
CA GLY A 118 9.13 -1.23 4.45
C GLY A 118 9.99 0.01 4.25
N GLN A 119 10.19 0.44 2.99
CA GLN A 119 10.97 1.65 2.68
C GLN A 119 10.35 2.92 3.25
N SER A 120 9.03 3.08 3.12
CA SER A 120 8.36 4.26 3.66
C SER A 120 8.32 4.27 5.19
N LYS A 121 8.28 3.09 5.83
CA LYS A 121 8.43 2.96 7.29
C LYS A 121 9.81 3.39 7.74
N LYS A 122 10.87 2.91 7.09
CA LYS A 122 12.25 3.34 7.36
C LYS A 122 12.40 4.85 7.20
N LYS A 123 11.91 5.40 6.09
CA LYS A 123 11.94 6.86 5.86
C LYS A 123 11.15 7.64 6.91
N ALA A 124 10.07 7.07 7.46
CA ALA A 124 9.35 7.71 8.57
C ALA A 124 10.23 7.78 9.84
N TYR A 125 10.97 6.71 10.19
CA TYR A 125 11.94 6.76 11.29
C TYR A 125 13.05 7.78 11.00
N ASP A 126 13.65 7.75 9.80
CA ASP A 126 14.68 8.70 9.39
C ASP A 126 14.16 10.16 9.48
N LEU A 127 12.88 10.39 9.17
CA LEU A 127 12.26 11.71 9.28
C LEU A 127 12.21 12.20 10.72
N PHE A 128 11.85 11.34 11.68
CA PHE A 128 11.87 11.69 13.11
C PHE A 128 13.30 11.97 13.62
N GLU A 129 14.27 11.16 13.20
CA GLU A 129 15.66 11.30 13.62
C GLU A 129 16.38 12.50 12.98
N SER A 130 15.96 12.91 11.78
CA SER A 130 16.60 13.99 11.02
C SER A 130 16.46 15.40 11.64
N GLY A 131 15.52 15.56 12.56
CA GLY A 131 15.14 16.88 13.09
C GLY A 131 14.42 17.78 12.08
N LEU A 132 14.07 17.27 10.89
CA LEU A 132 13.35 18.01 9.86
C LEU A 132 11.96 18.43 10.33
N LEU A 133 11.28 17.58 11.10
CA LEU A 133 9.94 17.86 11.64
C LEU A 133 9.90 19.16 12.45
N ASN A 134 10.97 19.50 13.16
CA ASN A 134 11.08 20.75 13.95
C ASN A 134 11.13 22.03 13.07
N LYS A 135 11.33 21.88 11.76
CA LYS A 135 11.38 22.98 10.81
C LYS A 135 10.11 23.15 10.00
N LEU A 136 9.15 22.24 10.19
CA LEU A 136 7.89 22.28 9.49
C LEU A 136 6.88 23.12 10.29
N GLU A 137 5.94 23.74 9.57
CA GLU A 137 4.85 24.50 10.17
C GLU A 137 3.68 23.54 10.47
N PRO A 138 3.44 23.17 11.75
CA PRO A 138 2.37 22.26 12.10
C PRO A 138 1.02 22.71 11.56
N GLY A 139 0.10 21.79 11.32
CA GLY A 139 -1.25 22.09 10.89
C GLY A 139 -1.41 22.63 9.45
N SER A 140 -0.31 23.01 8.77
CA SER A 140 -0.37 23.51 7.39
C SER A 140 -0.43 22.39 6.34
N ILE A 141 -1.05 22.67 5.19
CA ILE A 141 -1.06 21.76 4.03
C ILE A 141 0.35 21.53 3.50
N LYS A 142 1.17 22.57 3.52
CA LYS A 142 2.58 22.49 3.11
C LYS A 142 3.36 21.49 3.97
N CYS A 143 3.15 21.52 5.28
CA CYS A 143 3.76 20.53 6.20
C CYS A 143 3.38 19.11 5.80
N LEU A 144 2.08 18.84 5.59
CA LEU A 144 1.60 17.52 5.18
C LEU A 144 2.21 17.07 3.84
N GLN A 145 2.32 17.97 2.85
CA GLN A 145 2.98 17.68 1.57
C GLN A 145 4.48 17.37 1.75
N GLN A 146 5.18 18.09 2.61
CA GLN A 146 6.59 17.85 2.90
C GLN A 146 6.82 16.50 3.59
N ILE A 147 5.97 16.14 4.56
CA ILE A 147 5.99 14.83 5.21
C ILE A 147 5.77 13.72 4.17
N HIS A 148 4.72 13.84 3.37
CA HIS A 148 4.42 12.86 2.31
C HIS A 148 5.54 12.77 1.28
N GLY A 149 6.09 13.89 0.85
CA GLY A 149 7.21 13.97 -0.08
C GLY A 149 8.47 13.28 0.46
N TYR A 150 8.76 13.43 1.75
CA TYR A 150 9.90 12.77 2.38
C TYR A 150 9.71 11.26 2.47
N ILE A 151 8.55 10.81 2.99
CA ILE A 151 8.29 9.39 3.24
C ILE A 151 8.19 8.60 1.92
N PHE A 152 7.57 9.17 0.90
CA PHE A 152 7.28 8.48 -0.36
C PHE A 152 8.15 8.95 -1.54
N GLY A 153 9.04 9.90 -1.34
CA GLY A 153 10.01 10.35 -2.36
C GLY A 153 10.86 9.21 -2.89
N GLY A 154 10.91 9.04 -4.22
CA GLY A 154 11.55 7.91 -4.87
C GLY A 154 10.76 6.59 -4.84
N LEU A 155 9.65 6.53 -4.10
CA LEU A 155 8.74 5.37 -4.06
C LEU A 155 7.53 5.60 -4.97
N TYR A 156 7.01 6.83 -5.00
CA TYR A 156 5.92 7.26 -5.86
C TYR A 156 6.31 8.52 -6.64
N GLU A 157 5.93 8.59 -7.90
CA GLU A 157 6.13 9.79 -8.73
C GLU A 157 5.34 11.00 -8.23
N PHE A 158 4.22 10.74 -7.56
CA PHE A 158 3.33 11.77 -6.99
C PHE A 158 3.67 12.13 -5.53
N ALA A 159 4.82 11.71 -5.01
CA ALA A 159 5.20 12.02 -3.63
C ALA A 159 5.16 13.53 -3.34
N GLY A 160 4.43 13.93 -2.31
CA GLY A 160 4.22 15.34 -1.94
C GLY A 160 3.23 16.11 -2.81
N GLN A 161 2.64 15.49 -3.83
CA GLN A 161 1.71 16.14 -4.75
C GLN A 161 0.24 15.86 -4.37
N ILE A 162 -0.57 16.91 -4.29
CA ILE A 162 -2.01 16.77 -4.13
C ILE A 162 -2.60 16.10 -5.37
N ARG A 163 -3.46 15.11 -5.16
CA ARG A 163 -4.07 14.36 -6.25
C ARG A 163 -5.00 15.22 -7.10
N THR A 164 -5.05 14.87 -8.37
CA THR A 164 -5.94 15.49 -9.37
C THR A 164 -7.03 14.53 -9.84
N LYS A 165 -7.11 13.32 -9.26
CA LYS A 165 -8.12 12.30 -9.57
C LYS A 165 -8.95 12.00 -8.32
N ASN A 166 -10.22 11.65 -8.52
CA ASN A 166 -11.07 11.15 -7.45
C ASN A 166 -10.67 9.72 -7.08
N ILE A 167 -10.73 9.40 -5.80
CA ILE A 167 -10.41 8.07 -5.27
C ILE A 167 -11.49 7.59 -4.31
N SER A 168 -11.64 6.28 -4.22
CA SER A 168 -12.53 5.61 -3.27
C SER A 168 -11.87 4.38 -2.68
N LYS A 169 -12.27 3.97 -1.47
CA LYS A 169 -11.75 2.78 -0.80
C LYS A 169 -12.85 2.14 0.04
N GLY A 170 -13.05 0.84 -0.13
CA GLY A 170 -14.02 0.10 0.68
C GLY A 170 -15.46 0.63 0.56
N GLY A 171 -15.86 1.13 -0.61
CA GLY A 171 -17.18 1.72 -0.83
C GLY A 171 -17.32 3.18 -0.37
N PHE A 172 -16.30 3.75 0.28
CA PHE A 172 -16.27 5.16 0.67
C PHE A 172 -15.60 5.98 -0.42
N THR A 173 -16.27 7.06 -0.87
CA THR A 173 -15.71 8.03 -1.82
C THR A 173 -15.18 9.23 -1.04
N PHE A 174 -13.88 9.51 -1.18
CA PHE A 174 -13.23 10.65 -0.57
C PHE A 174 -13.62 11.96 -1.25
N ALA A 175 -13.23 13.09 -0.67
CA ALA A 175 -13.57 14.41 -1.20
C ALA A 175 -13.20 14.54 -2.68
N ASN A 176 -14.07 15.20 -3.46
CA ASN A 176 -13.82 15.42 -4.88
C ASN A 176 -12.66 16.42 -5.06
N CYS A 177 -11.63 15.99 -5.78
CA CYS A 177 -10.40 16.77 -6.00
C CYS A 177 -10.66 18.13 -6.70
N LEU A 178 -11.76 18.28 -7.42
CA LEU A 178 -12.13 19.55 -8.02
C LEU A 178 -12.29 20.70 -6.98
N TYR A 179 -12.70 20.35 -5.76
CA TYR A 179 -12.93 21.31 -4.68
C TYR A 179 -11.75 21.42 -3.70
N PHE A 180 -10.63 20.77 -3.96
CA PHE A 180 -9.46 20.80 -3.08
C PHE A 180 -8.93 22.18 -2.75
N PRO A 181 -8.87 23.16 -3.68
CA PRO A 181 -8.42 24.50 -3.31
C PRO A 181 -9.20 25.07 -2.12
N THR A 182 -10.53 24.91 -2.13
CA THR A 182 -11.40 25.38 -1.05
C THR A 182 -11.35 24.47 0.18
N ILE A 183 -11.43 23.14 -0.02
CA ILE A 183 -11.46 22.16 1.08
C ILE A 183 -10.18 22.24 1.88
N LEU A 184 -9.02 22.18 1.24
CA LEU A 184 -7.72 22.18 1.91
C LEU A 184 -7.45 23.51 2.62
N HIS A 185 -7.83 24.65 1.98
CA HIS A 185 -7.75 25.94 2.64
C HIS A 185 -8.62 25.99 3.90
N ASN A 186 -9.87 25.53 3.84
CA ASN A 186 -10.76 25.52 5.01
C ASN A 186 -10.19 24.64 6.13
N ILE A 187 -9.63 23.46 5.81
CA ILE A 187 -8.98 22.59 6.80
C ILE A 187 -7.76 23.29 7.41
N GLU A 188 -6.92 23.94 6.60
CA GLU A 188 -5.77 24.70 7.09
C GLU A 188 -6.16 25.78 8.09
N MET A 189 -7.26 26.47 7.85
CA MET A 189 -7.80 27.53 8.72
C MET A 189 -8.57 27.02 9.94
N MET A 190 -8.78 25.72 10.10
CA MET A 190 -9.41 25.18 11.30
C MET A 190 -8.55 25.44 12.54
N PRO A 191 -9.17 25.74 13.69
CA PRO A 191 -8.43 25.91 14.94
C PRO A 191 -7.76 24.62 15.39
N GLU A 192 -6.66 24.76 16.11
CA GLU A 192 -5.82 23.64 16.60
C GLU A 192 -5.28 23.94 18.02
N THR A 193 -6.10 24.61 18.84
CA THR A 193 -5.71 25.02 20.20
C THR A 193 -6.09 23.98 21.25
N THR A 194 -7.15 23.23 21.00
CA THR A 194 -7.65 22.19 21.89
C THR A 194 -7.55 20.82 21.25
N PHE A 195 -7.52 19.78 22.06
CA PHE A 195 -7.51 18.39 21.59
C PHE A 195 -8.69 18.09 20.62
N ASP A 196 -9.89 18.53 20.94
CA ASP A 196 -11.07 18.30 20.10
C ASP A 196 -10.98 19.01 18.76
N GLU A 197 -10.42 20.20 18.71
CA GLU A 197 -10.15 20.95 17.47
C GLU A 197 -9.12 20.24 16.61
N ILE A 198 -8.00 19.78 17.20
CA ILE A 198 -6.96 19.02 16.51
C ILE A 198 -7.53 17.72 15.93
N VAL A 199 -8.33 16.99 16.73
CA VAL A 199 -8.98 15.75 16.25
C VAL A 199 -9.96 16.04 15.12
N SER A 200 -10.74 17.12 15.22
CA SER A 200 -11.67 17.53 14.15
C SER A 200 -10.93 17.86 12.86
N LYS A 201 -9.86 18.63 12.96
CA LYS A 201 -8.99 18.97 11.82
C LYS A 201 -8.36 17.71 11.17
N TYR A 202 -7.91 16.77 11.98
CA TYR A 202 -7.39 15.48 11.50
C TYR A 202 -8.46 14.65 10.80
N VAL A 203 -9.69 14.59 11.32
CA VAL A 203 -10.83 13.88 10.70
C VAL A 203 -11.14 14.46 9.32
N GLU A 204 -11.27 15.78 9.21
CA GLU A 204 -11.51 16.46 7.94
C GLU A 204 -10.39 16.18 6.91
N MET A 205 -9.12 16.14 7.34
CA MET A 205 -8.01 15.79 6.47
C MET A 205 -8.09 14.33 6.01
N ASN A 206 -8.55 13.41 6.86
CA ASN A 206 -8.78 12.02 6.44
C ASN A 206 -9.94 11.87 5.46
N VAL A 207 -10.99 12.68 5.58
CA VAL A 207 -12.10 12.74 4.60
C VAL A 207 -11.62 13.35 3.29
N ALA A 208 -10.80 14.39 3.34
CA ALA A 208 -10.20 14.99 2.15
C ALA A 208 -9.33 14.00 1.40
N HIS A 209 -8.46 13.25 2.09
CA HIS A 209 -7.56 12.23 1.51
C HIS A 209 -6.74 12.78 0.34
N PRO A 210 -5.87 13.78 0.59
CA PRO A 210 -5.34 14.64 -0.47
C PRO A 210 -4.33 13.97 -1.40
N PHE A 211 -3.78 12.81 -1.07
CA PHE A 211 -2.81 12.09 -1.91
C PHE A 211 -3.42 10.87 -2.58
N MET A 212 -2.79 10.40 -3.65
CA MET A 212 -3.22 9.19 -4.35
C MET A 212 -3.02 7.92 -3.50
N GLU A 213 -1.98 7.85 -2.66
CA GLU A 213 -1.71 6.78 -1.69
C GLU A 213 -0.89 7.40 -0.54
N GLY A 214 -0.74 6.67 0.60
CA GLY A 214 0.10 7.09 1.72
C GLY A 214 -0.53 8.11 2.68
N ASN A 215 -1.80 8.48 2.48
CA ASN A 215 -2.49 9.48 3.30
C ASN A 215 -2.45 9.12 4.79
N GLY A 216 -2.83 7.90 5.17
CA GLY A 216 -2.94 7.51 6.57
C GLY A 216 -1.61 7.59 7.35
N ARG A 217 -0.47 7.36 6.70
CA ARG A 217 0.85 7.48 7.34
C ARG A 217 1.24 8.95 7.48
N SER A 218 1.09 9.71 6.42
CA SER A 218 1.45 11.13 6.42
C SER A 218 0.58 11.96 7.35
N THR A 219 -0.74 11.71 7.37
CA THR A 219 -1.66 12.45 8.24
C THR A 219 -1.48 12.11 9.73
N ARG A 220 -1.04 10.90 10.09
CA ARG A 220 -0.70 10.59 11.49
C ARG A 220 0.52 11.36 11.96
N ILE A 221 1.59 11.42 11.16
CA ILE A 221 2.78 12.21 11.52
C ILE A 221 2.44 13.70 11.57
N TRP A 222 1.58 14.18 10.67
CA TRP A 222 1.09 15.55 10.67
C TRP A 222 0.27 15.86 11.93
N LEU A 223 -0.58 14.91 12.38
CA LEU A 223 -1.31 15.00 13.65
C LEU A 223 -0.36 15.09 14.85
N ASP A 224 0.71 14.27 14.86
CA ASP A 224 1.68 14.24 15.97
C ASP A 224 2.43 15.56 16.15
N LEU A 225 2.39 16.46 15.16
CA LEU A 225 3.04 17.79 15.23
C LEU A 225 2.14 18.88 15.80
N MET A 226 0.82 18.70 15.79
CA MET A 226 -0.19 19.63 16.33
C MET A 226 -0.45 19.34 17.81
#